data_1196b36ebbd4394fa9502ff98589fab7
#
_entry.id   1196b36ebbd4394fa9502ff98589fab7
#
_cell.length_a   1.000
_cell.length_b   1.000
_cell.length_c   1.000
_cell.angle_alpha   90.00
_cell.angle_beta   90.00
_cell.angle_gamma   90.00
#
_symmetry.space_group_name_H-M   'P 1'
#
loop_
_entity.id
_entity.type
_entity.pdbx_description
1 polymer ?
#
loop_
_entity_poly.entity_id
_entity_poly.type
_entity_poly.pdbx_seq_one_letter_code
_entity_poly.pdbx_strand_id
1 'polypeptide(L)'
;MKKNNFGKNFAESIYSSSSKKNSQKFSLDETASPLGLRRQDIFQSSEKVSQIRLVFYYITAFAIFAIFCLRLIHLQVIKGEDFSLKSENNRVKIDNLYAPRGEIKDRNGTVLARNDAVYRLVKENESRLVSVETGQKLIEQNEAFLDKEGPLGRLFEDTIRVYPKGEAFAHILGYTGEITADDLGNDSNSYLTGDRIGKMGVEQSFENLLKGKHGKKLYEVDSTRMEERIIGVEDPKIGGSLELTIDAELQIKLFEELKKEIEKAKVTSGSAVAQDPKTGEILAMVSYPSFDNNIFSNRIEGDAFSDLVNNPDNPLFNRAISGIYPPGSVYKIVSSLVGLESGKITPETRFVDEGEIFLGPFKFTNWFWTQYGRKEEGELDVSRAIARSNDIFFYRLGMAVGEKELQLGSREYGLGEKTGIVLNGENAGLVPDEEWKLRVKNEPWYPGNTLQMAIGQSDLLVTPLQVANFTSASAIDGILHRPKIARFVSFSDGRVEEIDLASEIRKVNARPEWLALVREGLKQACLTGGTGYPFFNFKIPVGCKTGTAEFAETEETHAWFTVFAPFDAPSITLTVLVERGGEGSAVAAPVARNTLEWYFSSIR
;
A
#
# COMPACT_ATOMS: atom_id res chain seq x y z
N MET A 1 -14.37 31.79 -13.38
CA MET A 1 -14.67 32.73 -14.46
C MET A 1 -13.67 32.56 -15.57
N LYS A 2 -14.08 32.01 -16.65
CA LYS A 2 -13.82 32.16 -18.10
C LYS A 2 -14.09 30.80 -18.76
N LYS A 3 -15.27 30.69 -19.30
CA LYS A 3 -15.69 29.65 -20.25
C LYS A 3 -14.93 29.88 -21.57
N ASN A 4 -14.28 28.88 -22.10
CA ASN A 4 -13.87 28.84 -23.50
C ASN A 4 -14.83 27.94 -24.27
N ASN A 5 -15.68 28.58 -25.05
CA ASN A 5 -16.47 27.98 -26.12
C ASN A 5 -15.53 27.68 -27.31
N PHE A 6 -15.28 26.41 -27.57
CA PHE A 6 -14.79 25.92 -28.86
C PHE A 6 -15.54 24.63 -29.17
N GLY A 7 -16.45 24.68 -30.15
CA GLY A 7 -17.14 23.44 -30.55
C GLY A 7 -18.58 23.60 -31.01
N LYS A 8 -18.95 24.74 -31.60
CA LYS A 8 -20.24 24.90 -32.29
C LYS A 8 -20.03 25.75 -33.53
N ASN A 9 -19.55 25.17 -34.60
CA ASN A 9 -19.64 25.77 -35.96
C ASN A 9 -19.02 24.80 -37.00
N PHE A 10 -19.46 23.52 -37.03
CA PHE A 10 -19.10 22.63 -38.14
C PHE A 10 -20.21 21.63 -38.54
N ALA A 11 -21.46 21.91 -38.20
CA ALA A 11 -22.59 21.01 -38.53
C ALA A 11 -23.77 21.64 -39.23
N GLU A 12 -23.58 22.79 -39.88
CA GLU A 12 -24.68 23.48 -40.59
C GLU A 12 -24.31 23.99 -42.01
N SER A 13 -23.66 23.15 -42.84
CA SER A 13 -23.46 23.52 -44.26
C SER A 13 -23.69 22.41 -45.28
N ILE A 14 -24.34 21.32 -44.95
CA ILE A 14 -24.63 20.24 -45.90
C ILE A 14 -26.10 19.80 -45.82
N TYR A 15 -27.06 20.68 -45.76
CA TYR A 15 -28.45 20.33 -46.07
C TYR A 15 -29.26 21.62 -46.36
N SER A 16 -29.14 22.12 -47.59
CA SER A 16 -30.22 22.86 -48.25
C SER A 16 -29.94 23.05 -49.74
N SER A 17 -30.40 22.15 -50.56
CA SER A 17 -30.87 22.50 -51.87
C SER A 17 -32.05 21.57 -52.23
N SER A 18 -33.21 22.10 -51.92
CA SER A 18 -34.51 21.51 -52.29
C SER A 18 -34.72 21.54 -53.79
N SER A 19 -35.18 20.42 -54.27
CA SER A 19 -35.76 20.27 -55.61
C SER A 19 -36.96 21.16 -55.83
N LYS A 20 -36.97 21.91 -56.90
CA LYS A 20 -38.20 22.39 -57.55
C LYS A 20 -38.40 21.66 -58.90
N LYS A 21 -39.36 20.75 -58.89
CA LYS A 21 -39.99 20.24 -60.12
C LYS A 21 -40.70 21.38 -60.81
N ASN A 22 -40.41 21.58 -62.10
CA ASN A 22 -41.34 22.24 -63.01
C ASN A 22 -41.59 21.28 -64.19
N SER A 23 -42.80 20.71 -64.18
CA SER A 23 -43.38 20.00 -65.30
C SER A 23 -43.98 21.01 -66.28
N GLN A 24 -43.47 21.06 -67.48
CA GLN A 24 -44.26 21.57 -68.60
C GLN A 24 -44.47 20.48 -69.65
N LYS A 25 -45.72 20.12 -69.78
CA LYS A 25 -46.25 19.37 -70.90
C LYS A 25 -46.18 20.27 -72.15
N PHE A 26 -45.69 19.71 -73.26
CA PHE A 26 -45.98 20.26 -74.59
C PHE A 26 -46.64 19.16 -75.39
N SER A 27 -47.81 19.53 -75.88
CA SER A 27 -48.66 18.75 -76.75
C SER A 27 -48.18 18.84 -78.20
N LEU A 28 -48.28 17.78 -78.92
CA LEU A 28 -48.20 17.66 -80.37
C LEU A 28 -49.34 18.42 -80.98
N ASP A 29 -49.05 19.21 -81.95
CA ASP A 29 -49.99 19.54 -83.01
C ASP A 29 -49.31 19.48 -84.38
N GLU A 30 -49.89 18.66 -85.23
CA GLU A 30 -49.58 18.59 -86.67
C GLU A 30 -50.11 19.83 -87.36
N THR A 31 -49.36 20.37 -88.30
CA THR A 31 -49.89 20.65 -89.68
C THR A 31 -48.83 21.20 -90.63
N ALA A 32 -48.78 20.63 -91.75
CA ALA A 32 -48.55 21.16 -93.13
C ALA A 32 -47.13 21.52 -93.57
N SER A 33 -46.63 20.69 -94.46
CA SER A 33 -45.72 21.11 -95.56
C SER A 33 -46.33 22.20 -96.42
N PRO A 34 -45.67 22.80 -97.47
CA PRO A 34 -44.54 22.30 -98.25
C PRO A 34 -43.48 23.40 -98.60
N LEU A 35 -42.40 22.97 -99.07
CA LEU A 35 -41.70 23.44 -100.28
C LEU A 35 -40.21 23.16 -100.22
N GLY A 36 -39.85 22.27 -101.08
CA GLY A 36 -38.59 21.95 -101.64
C GLY A 36 -37.41 22.86 -101.45
N LEU A 37 -36.39 22.31 -100.98
CA LEU A 37 -35.01 22.62 -101.35
C LEU A 37 -34.10 21.47 -101.12
N ARG A 38 -33.59 20.93 -102.16
CA ARG A 38 -32.41 20.09 -102.44
C ARG A 38 -31.62 19.59 -101.27
N ARG A 39 -31.64 18.28 -101.20
CA ARG A 39 -30.67 17.40 -100.61
C ARG A 39 -29.35 17.49 -101.38
N GLN A 40 -28.45 18.39 -100.96
CA GLN A 40 -27.01 18.38 -101.25
C GLN A 40 -26.44 19.66 -100.52
N ASP A 41 -25.71 19.40 -99.45
CA ASP A 41 -24.63 20.17 -98.82
C ASP A 41 -24.57 20.09 -97.32
N ILE A 42 -24.84 18.91 -96.75
CA ILE A 42 -24.55 18.68 -95.28
C ILE A 42 -23.51 17.56 -95.11
N PHE A 43 -22.57 17.44 -95.98
CA PHE A 43 -21.38 16.63 -95.74
C PHE A 43 -20.17 17.29 -96.37
N GLN A 44 -19.59 18.28 -95.71
CA GLN A 44 -18.17 18.62 -95.77
C GLN A 44 -17.85 19.78 -94.85
N SER A 45 -17.72 19.52 -93.59
CA SER A 45 -16.72 20.14 -92.75
C SER A 45 -16.15 19.12 -91.79
N SER A 46 -15.42 18.17 -92.36
CA SER A 46 -14.43 17.48 -91.55
C SER A 46 -13.34 18.52 -91.29
N GLU A 47 -13.48 19.22 -90.18
CA GLU A 47 -12.30 19.89 -89.61
C GLU A 47 -11.25 18.77 -89.42
N LYS A 48 -10.19 18.84 -90.27
CA LYS A 48 -8.98 18.08 -90.08
C LYS A 48 -8.46 18.43 -88.71
N VAL A 49 -8.77 17.59 -87.70
CA VAL A 49 -8.14 17.75 -86.39
C VAL A 49 -6.64 17.76 -86.66
N SER A 50 -6.03 18.90 -86.41
CA SER A 50 -4.61 19.09 -86.66
C SER A 50 -3.86 17.94 -85.99
N GLN A 51 -3.01 17.22 -86.70
CA GLN A 51 -2.18 16.11 -86.19
C GLN A 51 -1.46 16.49 -84.90
N ILE A 52 -1.11 17.76 -84.75
CA ILE A 52 -0.50 18.32 -83.53
C ILE A 52 -1.45 18.23 -82.32
N ARG A 53 -2.76 18.44 -82.48
CA ARG A 53 -3.74 18.29 -81.39
C ARG A 53 -3.92 16.84 -80.98
N LEU A 54 -3.92 15.92 -81.92
CA LEU A 54 -3.96 14.49 -81.65
C LEU A 54 -2.72 14.05 -80.92
N VAL A 55 -1.54 14.42 -81.34
CA VAL A 55 -0.25 14.16 -80.63
C VAL A 55 -0.27 14.71 -79.24
N PHE A 56 -0.78 15.94 -79.04
CA PHE A 56 -0.92 16.55 -77.71
C PHE A 56 -1.87 15.72 -76.81
N TYR A 57 -3.02 15.25 -77.31
CA TYR A 57 -3.92 14.37 -76.54
C TYR A 57 -3.25 13.05 -76.16
N TYR A 58 -2.48 12.42 -77.10
CA TYR A 58 -1.75 11.19 -76.78
C TYR A 58 -0.64 11.41 -75.74
N ILE A 59 0.10 12.50 -75.82
CA ILE A 59 1.14 12.88 -74.83
C ILE A 59 0.48 13.09 -73.47
N THR A 60 -0.62 13.85 -73.40
CA THR A 60 -1.35 14.11 -72.17
C THR A 60 -1.92 12.81 -71.56
N ALA A 61 -2.53 11.94 -72.37
CA ALA A 61 -3.03 10.67 -71.94
C ALA A 61 -1.91 9.74 -71.43
N PHE A 62 -0.78 9.73 -72.15
CA PHE A 62 0.41 8.97 -71.74
C PHE A 62 1.01 9.51 -70.43
N ALA A 63 1.10 10.82 -70.27
CA ALA A 63 1.58 11.46 -69.03
C ALA A 63 0.68 11.13 -67.83
N ILE A 64 -0.65 11.17 -68.00
CA ILE A 64 -1.63 10.77 -66.97
C ILE A 64 -1.44 9.29 -66.64
N PHE A 65 -1.33 8.42 -67.69
CA PHE A 65 -1.11 7.00 -67.49
C PHE A 65 0.21 6.71 -66.77
N ALA A 66 1.29 7.40 -67.14
CA ALA A 66 2.57 7.27 -66.47
C ALA A 66 2.50 7.69 -64.98
N ILE A 67 1.77 8.75 -64.65
CA ILE A 67 1.53 9.20 -63.26
C ILE A 67 0.77 8.09 -62.50
N PHE A 68 -0.24 7.48 -63.08
CA PHE A 68 -0.95 6.34 -62.45
C PHE A 68 -0.04 5.13 -62.24
N CYS A 69 0.79 4.78 -63.23
CA CYS A 69 1.75 3.69 -63.11
C CYS A 69 2.79 3.96 -61.99
N LEU A 70 3.34 5.18 -61.95
CA LEU A 70 4.28 5.59 -60.89
C LEU A 70 3.59 5.54 -59.52
N ARG A 71 2.34 5.96 -59.43
CA ARG A 71 1.55 5.90 -58.20
C ARG A 71 1.28 4.46 -57.77
N LEU A 72 0.98 3.56 -58.70
CA LEU A 72 0.80 2.13 -58.45
C LEU A 72 2.09 1.49 -57.96
N ILE A 73 3.20 1.74 -58.59
CA ILE A 73 4.53 1.28 -58.15
C ILE A 73 4.81 1.79 -56.73
N HIS A 74 4.58 3.06 -56.46
CA HIS A 74 4.74 3.66 -55.15
C HIS A 74 3.87 2.94 -54.07
N LEU A 75 2.59 2.66 -54.41
CA LEU A 75 1.68 1.98 -53.47
C LEU A 75 1.95 0.51 -53.30
N GLN A 76 2.32 -0.20 -54.39
CA GLN A 76 2.47 -1.67 -54.36
C GLN A 76 3.88 -2.10 -53.99
N VAL A 77 4.92 -1.36 -54.41
CA VAL A 77 6.32 -1.74 -54.17
C VAL A 77 6.90 -1.01 -52.97
N ILE A 78 6.78 0.34 -52.91
CA ILE A 78 7.41 1.12 -51.85
C ILE A 78 6.61 1.05 -50.56
N LYS A 79 5.28 1.10 -50.65
CA LYS A 79 4.37 1.00 -49.48
C LYS A 79 3.68 -0.35 -49.35
N GLY A 80 3.98 -1.31 -50.20
CA GLY A 80 3.34 -2.63 -50.25
C GLY A 80 3.46 -3.41 -48.93
N GLU A 81 4.65 -3.44 -48.34
CA GLU A 81 4.88 -4.05 -47.03
C GLU A 81 4.07 -3.37 -45.92
N ASP A 82 4.09 -2.04 -45.89
CA ASP A 82 3.31 -1.26 -44.91
C ASP A 82 1.81 -1.53 -45.01
N PHE A 83 1.28 -1.63 -46.24
CA PHE A 83 -0.13 -1.91 -46.45
C PHE A 83 -0.47 -3.41 -46.24
N SER A 84 0.45 -4.32 -46.52
CA SER A 84 0.30 -5.74 -46.20
C SER A 84 0.25 -5.94 -44.67
N LEU A 85 1.18 -5.35 -43.93
CA LEU A 85 1.20 -5.37 -42.46
C LEU A 85 -0.09 -4.75 -41.87
N LYS A 86 -0.55 -3.63 -42.39
CA LYS A 86 -1.82 -3.02 -41.97
C LYS A 86 -3.02 -3.89 -42.31
N SER A 87 -3.01 -4.58 -43.44
CA SER A 87 -4.06 -5.51 -43.82
C SER A 87 -4.07 -6.75 -42.94
N GLU A 88 -2.90 -7.32 -42.64
CA GLU A 88 -2.75 -8.42 -41.68
C GLU A 88 -3.20 -8.03 -40.27
N ASN A 89 -2.77 -6.86 -39.81
CA ASN A 89 -3.21 -6.33 -38.51
C ASN A 89 -4.72 -6.05 -38.45
N ASN A 90 -5.35 -5.72 -39.57
CA ASN A 90 -6.81 -5.54 -39.65
C ASN A 90 -7.58 -6.86 -39.71
N ARG A 91 -6.93 -7.99 -40.06
CA ARG A 91 -7.52 -9.33 -40.07
C ARG A 91 -7.49 -10.03 -38.73
N VAL A 92 -6.72 -9.52 -37.77
CA VAL A 92 -6.56 -10.12 -36.44
C VAL A 92 -7.18 -9.24 -35.40
N LYS A 93 -8.17 -9.75 -34.68
CA LYS A 93 -8.70 -9.17 -33.45
C LYS A 93 -8.06 -9.87 -32.28
N ILE A 94 -7.59 -9.09 -31.31
CA ILE A 94 -6.97 -9.61 -30.09
C ILE A 94 -7.94 -9.36 -28.93
N ASP A 95 -8.37 -10.43 -28.28
CA ASP A 95 -9.07 -10.36 -27.02
C ASP A 95 -8.10 -10.71 -25.90
N ASN A 96 -8.06 -9.89 -24.87
CA ASN A 96 -7.21 -10.13 -23.72
C ASN A 96 -7.91 -11.09 -22.74
N LEU A 97 -7.15 -12.08 -22.26
CA LEU A 97 -7.57 -12.99 -21.22
C LEU A 97 -6.93 -12.52 -19.90
N TYR A 98 -7.77 -12.07 -18.99
CA TYR A 98 -7.29 -11.51 -17.72
C TYR A 98 -6.71 -12.61 -16.83
N ALA A 99 -5.53 -12.34 -16.28
CA ALA A 99 -4.86 -13.29 -15.39
C ALA A 99 -5.37 -13.12 -13.96
N PRO A 100 -5.72 -14.20 -13.26
CA PRO A 100 -5.97 -14.16 -11.84
C PRO A 100 -4.71 -13.75 -11.07
N ARG A 101 -4.91 -12.96 -10.04
CA ARG A 101 -3.86 -12.55 -9.10
C ARG A 101 -3.50 -13.72 -8.18
N GLY A 102 -2.24 -13.80 -7.71
CA GLY A 102 -1.83 -14.82 -6.73
C GLY A 102 -2.59 -14.71 -5.42
N GLU A 103 -2.80 -15.81 -4.74
CA GLU A 103 -3.38 -15.83 -3.39
C GLU A 103 -2.38 -15.29 -2.37
N ILE A 104 -2.90 -14.77 -1.25
CA ILE A 104 -2.08 -14.43 -0.07
C ILE A 104 -2.55 -15.31 1.07
N LYS A 105 -1.58 -16.00 1.69
CA LYS A 105 -1.81 -16.93 2.82
C LYS A 105 -1.01 -16.49 4.04
N ASP A 106 -1.49 -16.87 5.21
CA ASP A 106 -0.72 -16.78 6.44
C ASP A 106 0.34 -17.88 6.49
N ARG A 107 1.16 -17.88 7.55
CA ARG A 107 2.22 -18.89 7.79
C ARG A 107 1.72 -20.32 7.97
N ASN A 108 0.42 -20.52 8.23
CA ASN A 108 -0.24 -21.79 8.46
C ASN A 108 -1.07 -22.26 7.26
N GLY A 109 -1.03 -21.50 6.14
CA GLY A 109 -1.78 -21.79 4.91
C GLY A 109 -3.21 -21.24 4.89
N THR A 110 -3.63 -20.47 5.90
CA THR A 110 -4.95 -19.83 5.92
C THR A 110 -5.01 -18.75 4.84
N VAL A 111 -6.04 -18.80 3.98
CA VAL A 111 -6.22 -17.84 2.90
C VAL A 111 -6.67 -16.48 3.45
N LEU A 112 -5.86 -15.45 3.19
CA LEU A 112 -6.08 -14.06 3.60
C LEU A 112 -6.60 -13.17 2.46
N ALA A 113 -6.18 -13.48 1.21
CA ALA A 113 -6.71 -12.85 0.02
C ALA A 113 -6.79 -13.87 -1.12
N ARG A 114 -7.94 -13.90 -1.81
CA ARG A 114 -8.21 -14.81 -2.93
C ARG A 114 -8.94 -14.06 -4.04
N ASN A 115 -9.17 -14.79 -5.13
CA ASN A 115 -9.97 -14.28 -6.24
C ASN A 115 -11.25 -15.10 -6.37
N ASP A 116 -12.40 -14.43 -6.41
CA ASP A 116 -13.68 -15.05 -6.70
C ASP A 116 -14.05 -14.77 -8.16
N ALA A 117 -14.67 -15.74 -8.85
CA ALA A 117 -15.06 -15.60 -10.23
C ALA A 117 -16.14 -14.53 -10.42
N VAL A 118 -16.01 -13.74 -11.46
CA VAL A 118 -16.97 -12.74 -11.90
C VAL A 118 -16.96 -12.66 -13.42
N TYR A 119 -17.86 -11.89 -14.00
CA TYR A 119 -17.76 -11.50 -15.41
C TYR A 119 -17.38 -10.03 -15.53
N ARG A 120 -16.60 -9.72 -16.58
CA ARG A 120 -16.33 -8.36 -17.04
C ARG A 120 -17.22 -8.09 -18.27
N LEU A 121 -18.15 -7.17 -18.14
CA LEU A 121 -18.96 -6.69 -19.26
C LEU A 121 -18.22 -5.51 -19.92
N VAL A 122 -17.89 -5.66 -21.18
CA VAL A 122 -17.18 -4.65 -21.99
C VAL A 122 -18.09 -4.22 -23.13
N LYS A 123 -18.26 -2.90 -23.30
CA LYS A 123 -18.94 -2.29 -24.44
C LYS A 123 -18.16 -1.05 -24.86
N GLU A 124 -17.68 -1.04 -26.10
CA GLU A 124 -16.84 0.05 -26.65
C GLU A 124 -15.63 0.33 -25.74
N ASN A 125 -15.61 1.47 -25.04
CA ASN A 125 -14.53 1.89 -24.13
C ASN A 125 -14.90 1.76 -22.65
N GLU A 126 -16.07 1.21 -22.34
CA GLU A 126 -16.53 1.00 -20.97
C GLU A 126 -16.38 -0.45 -20.56
N SER A 127 -15.88 -0.67 -19.35
CA SER A 127 -15.82 -2.00 -18.75
C SER A 127 -16.31 -1.95 -17.30
N ARG A 128 -17.05 -2.98 -16.90
CA ARG A 128 -17.50 -3.13 -15.49
C ARG A 128 -17.53 -4.59 -15.09
N LEU A 129 -17.26 -4.85 -13.82
CA LEU A 129 -17.43 -6.17 -13.24
C LEU A 129 -18.91 -6.39 -12.91
N VAL A 130 -19.40 -7.60 -13.18
CA VAL A 130 -20.74 -8.04 -12.81
C VAL A 130 -20.65 -9.41 -12.14
N SER A 131 -21.53 -9.68 -11.18
CA SER A 131 -21.55 -11.00 -10.52
C SER A 131 -21.83 -12.12 -11.51
N VAL A 132 -21.42 -13.34 -11.17
CA VAL A 132 -21.71 -14.54 -11.99
C VAL A 132 -23.22 -14.66 -12.24
N GLU A 133 -24.04 -14.44 -11.22
CA GLU A 133 -25.50 -14.49 -11.33
C GLU A 133 -26.05 -13.43 -12.32
N THR A 134 -25.55 -12.20 -12.24
CA THR A 134 -25.94 -11.12 -13.15
C THR A 134 -25.51 -11.43 -14.58
N GLY A 135 -24.27 -11.90 -14.77
CA GLY A 135 -23.77 -12.29 -16.09
C GLY A 135 -24.57 -13.42 -16.72
N GLN A 136 -24.94 -14.44 -15.95
CA GLN A 136 -25.79 -15.52 -16.40
C GLN A 136 -27.18 -15.03 -16.82
N LYS A 137 -27.80 -14.12 -16.05
CA LYS A 137 -29.07 -13.49 -16.43
C LYS A 137 -28.97 -12.72 -17.76
N LEU A 138 -27.90 -11.98 -17.97
CA LEU A 138 -27.66 -11.25 -19.21
C LEU A 138 -27.53 -12.21 -20.42
N ILE A 139 -26.89 -13.37 -20.23
CA ILE A 139 -26.78 -14.41 -21.26
C ILE A 139 -28.16 -15.02 -21.56
N GLU A 140 -28.91 -15.38 -20.53
CA GLU A 140 -30.26 -15.95 -20.67
C GLU A 140 -31.24 -14.98 -21.38
N GLN A 141 -31.10 -13.69 -21.13
CA GLN A 141 -31.91 -12.64 -21.75
C GLN A 141 -31.43 -12.25 -23.16
N ASN A 142 -30.35 -12.85 -23.66
CA ASN A 142 -29.67 -12.49 -24.91
C ASN A 142 -29.21 -11.03 -24.98
N GLU A 143 -28.86 -10.46 -23.84
CA GLU A 143 -28.39 -9.07 -23.74
C GLU A 143 -26.86 -8.95 -23.83
N ALA A 144 -26.14 -10.00 -23.42
CA ALA A 144 -24.68 -10.10 -23.54
C ALA A 144 -24.25 -11.56 -23.74
N PHE A 145 -23.08 -11.80 -24.31
CA PHE A 145 -22.56 -13.14 -24.62
C PHE A 145 -21.08 -13.24 -24.28
N LEU A 146 -20.60 -14.46 -23.98
CA LEU A 146 -19.18 -14.71 -23.67
C LEU A 146 -18.28 -14.58 -24.90
N ASP A 147 -18.72 -15.07 -26.06
CA ASP A 147 -17.85 -15.17 -27.23
C ASP A 147 -18.19 -14.20 -28.38
N LYS A 148 -19.21 -13.38 -28.22
CA LYS A 148 -19.62 -12.41 -29.23
C LYS A 148 -20.26 -11.16 -28.63
N GLU A 149 -20.29 -10.10 -29.43
CA GLU A 149 -20.93 -8.84 -29.07
C GLU A 149 -22.45 -9.04 -28.93
N GLY A 150 -22.99 -8.52 -27.82
CA GLY A 150 -24.42 -8.48 -27.52
C GLY A 150 -24.94 -7.03 -27.43
N PRO A 151 -26.25 -6.84 -27.26
CA PRO A 151 -26.86 -5.51 -27.13
C PRO A 151 -26.25 -4.65 -26.02
N LEU A 152 -25.91 -5.26 -24.88
CA LEU A 152 -25.25 -4.58 -23.75
C LEU A 152 -23.74 -4.72 -23.73
N GLY A 153 -23.16 -5.46 -24.66
CA GLY A 153 -21.71 -5.67 -24.78
C GLY A 153 -21.33 -7.15 -24.73
N ARG A 154 -20.04 -7.40 -24.56
CA ARG A 154 -19.44 -8.72 -24.48
C ARG A 154 -19.03 -9.03 -23.06
N LEU A 155 -19.24 -10.27 -22.62
CA LEU A 155 -18.80 -10.79 -21.33
C LEU A 155 -17.45 -11.51 -21.47
N PHE A 156 -16.56 -11.25 -20.53
CA PHE A 156 -15.31 -11.98 -20.34
C PHE A 156 -15.30 -12.58 -18.94
N GLU A 157 -14.74 -13.78 -18.83
CA GLU A 157 -14.43 -14.36 -17.52
C GLU A 157 -13.35 -13.51 -16.85
N ASP A 158 -13.56 -13.16 -15.59
CA ASP A 158 -12.65 -12.34 -14.80
C ASP A 158 -12.77 -12.71 -13.32
N THR A 159 -11.97 -12.07 -12.48
CA THR A 159 -11.94 -12.30 -11.04
C THR A 159 -12.02 -11.01 -10.27
N ILE A 160 -12.63 -11.09 -9.08
CA ILE A 160 -12.63 -10.01 -8.10
C ILE A 160 -11.78 -10.42 -6.90
N ARG A 161 -10.99 -9.47 -6.38
CA ARG A 161 -10.18 -9.69 -5.19
C ARG A 161 -11.07 -9.69 -3.94
N VAL A 162 -10.93 -10.71 -3.09
CA VAL A 162 -11.70 -10.88 -1.85
C VAL A 162 -10.76 -11.08 -0.68
N TYR A 163 -11.06 -10.41 0.43
CA TYR A 163 -10.33 -10.44 1.69
C TYR A 163 -11.22 -11.06 2.79
N PRO A 164 -11.19 -12.39 3.00
CA PRO A 164 -12.17 -13.09 3.83
C PRO A 164 -12.13 -12.73 5.32
N LYS A 165 -11.02 -12.14 5.79
CA LYS A 165 -10.80 -11.83 7.21
C LYS A 165 -11.05 -10.37 7.57
N GLY A 166 -11.37 -9.52 6.57
CA GLY A 166 -11.83 -8.14 6.77
C GLY A 166 -10.84 -7.23 7.50
N GLU A 167 -11.38 -6.40 8.39
CA GLU A 167 -10.70 -5.27 9.04
C GLU A 167 -9.39 -5.63 9.75
N ALA A 168 -9.30 -6.81 10.36
CA ALA A 168 -8.12 -7.19 11.14
C ALA A 168 -6.82 -7.25 10.32
N PHE A 169 -6.92 -7.38 8.99
CA PHE A 169 -5.78 -7.52 8.09
C PHE A 169 -5.61 -6.32 7.16
N ALA A 170 -6.47 -5.31 7.23
CA ALA A 170 -6.54 -4.26 6.23
C ALA A 170 -5.20 -3.53 6.01
N HIS A 171 -4.52 -3.15 7.08
CA HIS A 171 -3.26 -2.42 6.99
C HIS A 171 -2.07 -3.30 6.57
N ILE A 172 -2.15 -4.62 6.77
CA ILE A 172 -1.14 -5.58 6.30
C ILE A 172 -1.33 -5.85 4.82
N LEU A 173 -2.52 -6.35 4.46
CA LEU A 173 -2.81 -6.76 3.09
C LEU A 173 -2.90 -5.56 2.16
N GLY A 174 -3.49 -4.47 2.63
CA GLY A 174 -3.86 -3.36 1.77
C GLY A 174 -5.04 -3.74 0.87
N TYR A 175 -5.13 -3.14 -0.30
CA TYR A 175 -6.20 -3.38 -1.26
C TYR A 175 -5.72 -3.17 -2.70
N THR A 176 -6.51 -3.66 -3.65
CA THR A 176 -6.30 -3.40 -5.08
C THR A 176 -7.26 -2.32 -5.57
N GLY A 177 -6.80 -1.44 -6.43
CA GLY A 177 -7.59 -0.40 -7.09
C GLY A 177 -7.39 -0.39 -8.59
N GLU A 178 -8.30 0.24 -9.33
CA GLU A 178 -8.13 0.44 -10.78
C GLU A 178 -6.83 1.21 -11.06
N ILE A 179 -6.16 0.81 -12.13
CA ILE A 179 -4.94 1.48 -12.57
C ILE A 179 -5.25 2.88 -13.07
N THR A 180 -4.45 3.85 -12.67
CA THR A 180 -4.56 5.24 -13.13
C THR A 180 -3.41 5.57 -14.08
N ALA A 181 -3.50 6.69 -14.78
CA ALA A 181 -2.42 7.15 -15.65
C ALA A 181 -1.11 7.39 -14.88
N ASP A 182 -1.21 7.82 -13.63
CA ASP A 182 -0.04 8.05 -12.76
C ASP A 182 0.62 6.73 -12.33
N ASP A 183 -0.16 5.65 -12.18
CA ASP A 183 0.36 4.32 -11.84
C ASP A 183 1.16 3.67 -12.98
N LEU A 184 0.84 4.01 -14.22
CA LEU A 184 1.46 3.40 -15.40
C LEU A 184 2.95 3.73 -15.53
N GLY A 185 3.39 4.91 -15.09
CA GLY A 185 4.78 5.31 -15.11
C GLY A 185 5.49 4.95 -16.43
N ASN A 186 6.62 4.23 -16.34
CA ASN A 186 7.38 3.74 -17.48
C ASN A 186 6.97 2.34 -17.98
N ASP A 187 6.05 1.64 -17.32
CA ASP A 187 5.67 0.24 -17.61
C ASP A 187 4.23 0.10 -18.16
N SER A 188 3.88 0.99 -19.09
CA SER A 188 2.55 1.01 -19.74
C SER A 188 2.21 -0.27 -20.53
N ASN A 189 3.20 -1.11 -20.85
CA ASN A 189 3.02 -2.29 -21.71
C ASN A 189 2.60 -3.57 -20.94
N SER A 190 2.70 -3.58 -19.62
CA SER A 190 2.40 -4.77 -18.81
C SER A 190 0.99 -4.77 -18.21
N TYR A 191 0.22 -3.71 -18.41
CA TYR A 191 -1.13 -3.56 -17.90
C TYR A 191 -2.13 -3.29 -19.01
N LEU A 192 -3.36 -3.75 -18.78
CA LEU A 192 -4.50 -3.52 -19.66
C LEU A 192 -5.44 -2.46 -19.05
N THR A 193 -6.23 -1.84 -19.91
CA THR A 193 -7.29 -0.91 -19.44
C THR A 193 -8.27 -1.67 -18.54
N GLY A 194 -8.50 -1.13 -17.34
CA GLY A 194 -9.37 -1.76 -16.34
C GLY A 194 -8.66 -2.78 -15.44
N ASP A 195 -7.34 -2.95 -15.59
CA ASP A 195 -6.56 -3.72 -14.63
C ASP A 195 -6.62 -3.13 -13.24
N ARG A 196 -6.35 -3.98 -12.27
CA ARG A 196 -6.27 -3.60 -10.86
C ARG A 196 -4.88 -3.88 -10.33
N ILE A 197 -4.32 -2.89 -9.64
CA ILE A 197 -2.99 -2.97 -9.02
C ILE A 197 -3.10 -2.83 -7.51
N GLY A 198 -2.12 -3.31 -6.79
CA GLY A 198 -2.00 -3.07 -5.36
C GLY A 198 -1.76 -1.59 -5.07
N LYS A 199 -2.59 -1.00 -4.20
CA LYS A 199 -2.53 0.43 -3.83
C LYS A 199 -1.94 0.65 -2.44
N MET A 200 -1.92 -0.39 -1.61
CA MET A 200 -1.45 -0.32 -0.23
C MET A 200 -0.97 -1.70 0.24
N GLY A 201 -0.15 -1.73 1.28
CA GLY A 201 0.22 -2.95 2.01
C GLY A 201 0.97 -3.98 1.17
N VAL A 202 0.75 -5.26 1.48
CA VAL A 202 1.35 -6.42 0.79
C VAL A 202 0.96 -6.44 -0.69
N GLU A 203 -0.30 -6.10 -1.01
CA GLU A 203 -0.77 -6.02 -2.40
C GLU A 203 0.09 -5.08 -3.24
N GLN A 204 0.47 -3.92 -2.69
CA GLN A 204 1.33 -2.95 -3.38
C GLN A 204 2.80 -3.38 -3.39
N SER A 205 3.32 -3.80 -2.23
CA SER A 205 4.74 -4.10 -2.08
C SER A 205 5.19 -5.30 -2.89
N PHE A 206 4.29 -6.27 -3.10
CA PHE A 206 4.55 -7.49 -3.86
C PHE A 206 3.78 -7.55 -5.19
N GLU A 207 3.38 -6.38 -5.73
CA GLU A 207 2.65 -6.28 -7.00
C GLU A 207 3.26 -7.15 -8.10
N ASN A 208 4.55 -7.06 -8.30
CA ASN A 208 5.25 -7.79 -9.38
C ASN A 208 5.22 -9.32 -9.23
N LEU A 209 5.07 -9.83 -8.02
CA LEU A 209 4.94 -11.26 -7.75
C LEU A 209 3.48 -11.70 -7.82
N LEU A 210 2.58 -10.88 -7.28
CA LEU A 210 1.15 -11.18 -7.17
C LEU A 210 0.41 -11.02 -8.49
N LYS A 211 0.79 -10.06 -9.36
CA LYS A 211 0.15 -9.87 -10.65
C LYS A 211 0.41 -11.09 -11.54
N GLY A 212 -0.61 -11.59 -12.23
CA GLY A 212 -0.45 -12.60 -13.25
C GLY A 212 0.10 -12.02 -14.56
N LYS A 213 0.27 -12.89 -15.54
CA LYS A 213 0.56 -12.50 -16.91
C LYS A 213 -0.68 -12.76 -17.77
N HIS A 214 -1.25 -11.71 -18.36
CA HIS A 214 -2.42 -11.82 -19.22
C HIS A 214 -2.15 -12.73 -20.41
N GLY A 215 -3.18 -13.48 -20.79
CA GLY A 215 -3.22 -14.24 -22.02
C GLY A 215 -3.84 -13.44 -23.16
N LYS A 216 -3.86 -14.04 -24.33
CA LYS A 216 -4.43 -13.44 -25.53
C LYS A 216 -5.15 -14.50 -26.35
N LYS A 217 -6.31 -14.15 -26.88
CA LYS A 217 -7.05 -14.95 -27.85
C LYS A 217 -7.11 -14.18 -29.15
N LEU A 218 -6.55 -14.77 -30.19
CA LEU A 218 -6.42 -14.16 -31.50
C LEU A 218 -7.51 -14.71 -32.42
N TYR A 219 -8.30 -13.83 -32.98
CA TYR A 219 -9.36 -14.15 -33.92
C TYR A 219 -9.02 -13.62 -35.30
N GLU A 220 -9.25 -14.44 -36.35
CA GLU A 220 -9.34 -13.95 -37.69
C GLU A 220 -10.71 -13.29 -37.88
N VAL A 221 -10.71 -12.05 -38.41
CA VAL A 221 -11.93 -11.28 -38.64
C VAL A 221 -12.10 -10.95 -40.12
N ASP A 222 -13.34 -10.82 -40.55
CA ASP A 222 -13.68 -10.38 -41.90
C ASP A 222 -13.56 -8.85 -42.07
N SER A 223 -13.88 -8.33 -43.22
CA SER A 223 -13.87 -6.92 -43.56
C SER A 223 -14.84 -6.06 -42.71
N THR A 224 -15.81 -6.70 -42.05
CA THR A 224 -16.78 -6.07 -41.14
C THR A 224 -16.39 -6.22 -39.67
N ARG A 225 -15.18 -6.78 -39.39
CA ARG A 225 -14.67 -7.14 -38.07
C ARG A 225 -15.48 -8.26 -37.36
N MET A 226 -16.24 -9.06 -38.08
CA MET A 226 -16.88 -10.23 -37.54
C MET A 226 -15.86 -11.35 -37.39
N GLU A 227 -15.89 -12.03 -36.22
CA GLU A 227 -14.96 -13.10 -35.89
C GLU A 227 -15.30 -14.34 -36.72
N GLU A 228 -14.33 -14.83 -37.52
CA GLU A 228 -14.49 -16.03 -38.37
C GLU A 228 -13.96 -17.29 -37.67
N ARG A 229 -12.73 -17.23 -37.14
CA ARG A 229 -12.10 -18.34 -36.42
C ARG A 229 -11.04 -17.91 -35.45
N ILE A 230 -10.76 -18.77 -34.47
CA ILE A 230 -9.63 -18.62 -33.55
C ILE A 230 -8.36 -19.10 -34.26
N ILE A 231 -7.34 -18.25 -34.33
CA ILE A 231 -6.04 -18.54 -34.95
C ILE A 231 -4.92 -18.77 -33.93
N GLY A 232 -5.13 -18.40 -32.66
CA GLY A 232 -4.19 -18.65 -31.59
C GLY A 232 -4.77 -18.33 -30.22
N VAL A 233 -4.28 -19.03 -29.18
CA VAL A 233 -4.60 -18.80 -27.78
C VAL A 233 -3.30 -18.85 -26.98
N GLU A 234 -3.05 -17.82 -26.21
CA GLU A 234 -2.03 -17.79 -25.16
C GLU A 234 -2.78 -17.73 -23.84
N ASP A 235 -2.73 -18.80 -23.06
CA ASP A 235 -3.43 -18.86 -21.78
C ASP A 235 -2.83 -17.88 -20.76
N PRO A 236 -3.65 -17.27 -19.90
CA PRO A 236 -3.17 -16.40 -18.83
C PRO A 236 -2.41 -17.23 -17.80
N LYS A 237 -1.36 -16.64 -17.22
CA LYS A 237 -0.60 -17.24 -16.11
C LYS A 237 -1.01 -16.57 -14.81
N ILE A 238 -1.44 -17.37 -13.84
CA ILE A 238 -1.80 -16.91 -12.50
C ILE A 238 -0.57 -16.31 -11.82
N GLY A 239 -0.73 -15.26 -11.06
CA GLY A 239 0.32 -14.66 -10.24
C GLY A 239 0.84 -15.61 -9.15
N GLY A 240 2.02 -15.33 -8.63
CA GLY A 240 2.61 -16.10 -7.54
C GLY A 240 1.79 -15.99 -6.26
N SER A 241 1.51 -17.11 -5.61
CA SER A 241 0.85 -17.14 -4.30
C SER A 241 1.86 -16.85 -3.19
N LEU A 242 1.56 -15.88 -2.34
CA LEU A 242 2.45 -15.37 -1.31
C LEU A 242 2.10 -15.98 0.05
N GLU A 243 3.11 -16.51 0.75
CA GLU A 243 3.03 -16.93 2.16
C GLU A 243 3.63 -15.84 3.05
N LEU A 244 2.82 -15.30 3.97
CA LEU A 244 3.25 -14.30 4.93
C LEU A 244 3.85 -14.96 6.21
N THR A 245 4.56 -14.13 6.99
CA THR A 245 5.02 -14.49 8.34
C THR A 245 3.89 -14.40 9.38
N ILE A 246 2.79 -13.76 9.02
CA ILE A 246 1.64 -13.50 9.89
C ILE A 246 0.97 -14.80 10.33
N ASP A 247 0.62 -14.88 11.60
CA ASP A 247 -0.27 -15.88 12.15
C ASP A 247 -1.69 -15.29 12.21
N ALA A 248 -2.61 -15.87 11.43
CA ALA A 248 -3.94 -15.30 11.26
C ALA A 248 -4.78 -15.30 12.55
N GLU A 249 -4.63 -16.31 13.37
CA GLU A 249 -5.38 -16.40 14.64
C GLU A 249 -4.84 -15.39 15.66
N LEU A 250 -3.51 -15.24 15.74
CA LEU A 250 -2.87 -14.24 16.59
C LEU A 250 -3.24 -12.82 16.14
N GLN A 251 -3.26 -12.56 14.82
CA GLN A 251 -3.66 -11.27 14.25
C GLN A 251 -5.08 -10.88 14.65
N ILE A 252 -6.03 -11.81 14.49
CA ILE A 252 -7.44 -11.59 14.87
C ILE A 252 -7.55 -11.35 16.38
N LYS A 253 -6.91 -12.22 17.18
CA LYS A 253 -6.94 -12.09 18.65
C LYS A 253 -6.38 -10.75 19.12
N LEU A 254 -5.24 -10.33 18.57
CA LEU A 254 -4.61 -9.07 18.92
C LEU A 254 -5.48 -7.87 18.51
N PHE A 255 -6.11 -7.94 17.33
CA PHE A 255 -7.03 -6.91 16.86
C PHE A 255 -8.24 -6.76 17.79
N GLU A 256 -8.86 -7.87 18.18
CA GLU A 256 -10.02 -7.88 19.08
C GLU A 256 -9.69 -7.34 20.47
N GLU A 257 -8.56 -7.75 21.05
CA GLU A 257 -8.15 -7.27 22.37
C GLU A 257 -7.77 -5.76 22.34
N LEU A 258 -7.09 -5.31 21.28
CA LEU A 258 -6.77 -3.89 21.12
C LEU A 258 -8.04 -3.05 20.99
N LYS A 259 -8.96 -3.44 20.10
CA LYS A 259 -10.26 -2.78 19.90
C LYS A 259 -11.04 -2.69 21.21
N LYS A 260 -11.18 -3.79 21.93
CA LYS A 260 -11.89 -3.88 23.20
C LYS A 260 -11.33 -2.93 24.27
N GLU A 261 -10.01 -2.86 24.44
CA GLU A 261 -9.42 -1.97 25.45
C GLU A 261 -9.47 -0.49 25.03
N ILE A 262 -9.39 -0.18 23.71
CA ILE A 262 -9.63 1.16 23.16
C ILE A 262 -11.05 1.62 23.46
N GLU A 263 -12.06 0.79 23.16
CA GLU A 263 -13.48 1.08 23.43
C GLU A 263 -13.74 1.27 24.92
N LYS A 264 -13.17 0.41 25.77
CA LYS A 264 -13.28 0.49 27.24
C LYS A 264 -12.62 1.75 27.79
N ALA A 265 -11.48 2.17 27.26
CA ALA A 265 -10.79 3.40 27.61
C ALA A 265 -11.47 4.67 27.05
N LYS A 266 -12.47 4.51 26.15
CA LYS A 266 -13.18 5.59 25.45
C LYS A 266 -12.25 6.51 24.65
N VAL A 267 -11.26 5.91 24.03
CA VAL A 267 -10.36 6.55 23.06
C VAL A 267 -10.59 5.92 21.68
N THR A 268 -9.94 6.44 20.64
CA THR A 268 -10.32 6.10 19.26
C THR A 268 -9.28 5.26 18.51
N SER A 269 -8.03 5.23 18.99
CA SER A 269 -6.95 4.73 18.15
C SER A 269 -5.80 4.08 18.93
N GLY A 270 -5.12 3.16 18.25
CA GLY A 270 -3.98 2.45 18.79
C GLY A 270 -3.34 1.50 17.77
N SER A 271 -2.28 0.87 18.21
CA SER A 271 -1.51 -0.07 17.38
C SER A 271 -0.86 -1.15 18.24
N ALA A 272 -0.63 -2.33 17.65
CA ALA A 272 0.12 -3.39 18.30
C ALA A 272 0.95 -4.16 17.28
N VAL A 273 2.17 -4.57 17.69
CA VAL A 273 3.11 -5.33 16.84
C VAL A 273 3.62 -6.52 17.64
N ALA A 274 3.41 -7.73 17.11
CA ALA A 274 3.99 -8.96 17.60
C ALA A 274 5.08 -9.44 16.63
N GLN A 275 6.28 -9.71 17.15
CA GLN A 275 7.45 -10.07 16.37
C GLN A 275 8.15 -11.29 16.99
N ASP A 276 8.66 -12.20 16.15
CA ASP A 276 9.62 -13.21 16.59
C ASP A 276 10.99 -12.54 16.77
N PRO A 277 11.52 -12.46 18.00
CA PRO A 277 12.78 -11.77 18.26
C PRO A 277 13.99 -12.44 17.62
N LYS A 278 13.93 -13.72 17.28
CA LYS A 278 15.05 -14.48 16.72
C LYS A 278 15.20 -14.31 15.21
N THR A 279 14.09 -14.09 14.52
CA THR A 279 14.06 -14.07 13.04
C THR A 279 13.69 -12.70 12.48
N GLY A 280 13.09 -11.84 13.30
CA GLY A 280 12.51 -10.57 12.84
C GLY A 280 11.17 -10.74 12.12
N GLU A 281 10.61 -11.95 12.06
CA GLU A 281 9.30 -12.19 11.45
C GLU A 281 8.20 -11.46 12.22
N ILE A 282 7.36 -10.71 11.49
CA ILE A 282 6.16 -10.10 12.05
C ILE A 282 5.08 -11.19 12.15
N LEU A 283 4.70 -11.54 13.38
CA LEU A 283 3.68 -12.55 13.66
C LEU A 283 2.27 -11.95 13.60
N ALA A 284 2.12 -10.70 14.04
CA ALA A 284 0.90 -9.91 13.93
C ALA A 284 1.23 -8.41 13.94
N MET A 285 0.45 -7.61 13.25
CA MET A 285 0.59 -6.16 13.22
C MET A 285 -0.77 -5.50 13.04
N VAL A 286 -1.21 -4.77 14.04
CA VAL A 286 -2.53 -4.15 14.12
C VAL A 286 -2.42 -2.64 14.13
N SER A 287 -3.29 -1.98 13.38
CA SER A 287 -3.58 -0.56 13.48
C SER A 287 -5.09 -0.38 13.62
N TYR A 288 -5.54 0.41 14.58
CA TYR A 288 -6.94 0.69 14.84
C TYR A 288 -7.17 2.22 14.96
N PRO A 289 -8.27 2.79 14.42
CA PRO A 289 -9.33 2.10 13.69
C PRO A 289 -8.84 1.53 12.35
N SER A 290 -9.61 0.63 11.81
CA SER A 290 -9.32 -0.07 10.56
C SER A 290 -10.49 0.06 9.58
N PHE A 291 -10.40 -0.60 8.44
CA PHE A 291 -11.37 -0.55 7.36
C PHE A 291 -11.57 -1.92 6.71
N ASP A 292 -12.68 -2.11 6.00
CA ASP A 292 -12.86 -3.31 5.18
C ASP A 292 -12.22 -3.14 3.81
N ASN A 293 -11.20 -3.94 3.49
CA ASN A 293 -10.52 -3.94 2.19
C ASN A 293 -11.49 -4.24 1.02
N ASN A 294 -12.57 -5.01 1.27
CA ASN A 294 -13.50 -5.43 0.24
C ASN A 294 -14.27 -4.26 -0.39
N ILE A 295 -14.42 -3.14 0.30
CA ILE A 295 -15.03 -1.94 -0.27
C ILE A 295 -14.28 -1.41 -1.50
N PHE A 296 -12.96 -1.69 -1.59
CA PHE A 296 -12.12 -1.31 -2.72
C PHE A 296 -12.12 -2.34 -3.86
N SER A 297 -12.66 -3.54 -3.64
CA SER A 297 -12.65 -4.62 -4.63
C SER A 297 -13.57 -4.36 -5.82
N ASN A 298 -14.70 -3.68 -5.59
CA ASN A 298 -15.61 -3.19 -6.62
C ASN A 298 -15.37 -1.72 -6.95
N ARG A 299 -16.14 -1.18 -7.89
CA ARG A 299 -16.19 0.28 -8.11
C ARG A 299 -16.67 0.92 -6.81
N ILE A 300 -15.82 1.70 -6.18
CA ILE A 300 -16.12 2.33 -4.89
C ILE A 300 -17.33 3.25 -5.09
N GLU A 301 -18.37 3.07 -4.30
CA GLU A 301 -19.42 4.07 -4.17
C GLU A 301 -18.79 5.31 -3.53
N GLY A 302 -18.92 6.46 -4.20
CA GLY A 302 -18.20 7.69 -3.84
C GLY A 302 -18.35 8.10 -2.37
N ASP A 303 -19.49 7.77 -1.78
CA ASP A 303 -19.80 8.08 -0.37
C ASP A 303 -18.94 7.24 0.60
N ALA A 304 -18.80 5.93 0.38
CA ALA A 304 -18.01 5.06 1.26
C ALA A 304 -16.51 5.41 1.29
N PHE A 305 -15.94 5.81 0.14
CA PHE A 305 -14.56 6.29 0.10
C PHE A 305 -14.41 7.64 0.79
N SER A 306 -15.36 8.55 0.56
CA SER A 306 -15.37 9.87 1.18
C SER A 306 -15.45 9.76 2.71
N ASP A 307 -16.27 8.85 3.23
CA ASP A 307 -16.40 8.60 4.67
C ASP A 307 -15.08 8.11 5.28
N LEU A 308 -14.34 7.24 4.58
CA LEU A 308 -13.03 6.77 5.06
C LEU A 308 -11.96 7.86 5.05
N VAL A 309 -11.88 8.64 3.97
CA VAL A 309 -10.85 9.69 3.81
C VAL A 309 -11.10 10.87 4.75
N ASN A 310 -12.37 11.21 4.98
CA ASN A 310 -12.74 12.34 5.84
C ASN A 310 -12.95 11.95 7.31
N ASN A 311 -12.76 10.67 7.66
CA ASN A 311 -12.87 10.23 9.04
C ASN A 311 -11.73 10.83 9.89
N PRO A 312 -12.06 11.60 10.97
CA PRO A 312 -11.05 12.25 11.82
C PRO A 312 -10.10 11.27 12.51
N ASP A 313 -10.52 10.02 12.70
CA ASP A 313 -9.72 8.96 13.32
C ASP A 313 -8.78 8.25 12.33
N ASN A 314 -8.79 8.67 11.04
CA ASN A 314 -7.89 8.21 9.99
C ASN A 314 -7.75 6.68 9.88
N PRO A 315 -8.81 5.93 9.54
CA PRO A 315 -8.79 4.47 9.48
C PRO A 315 -7.82 3.90 8.42
N LEU A 316 -7.46 4.67 7.40
CA LEU A 316 -6.48 4.26 6.39
C LEU A 316 -5.02 4.40 6.86
N PHE A 317 -4.78 5.09 7.97
CA PHE A 317 -3.43 5.35 8.46
C PHE A 317 -2.85 4.15 9.22
N ASN A 318 -1.75 3.59 8.72
CA ASN A 318 -1.06 2.47 9.38
C ASN A 318 -0.20 2.96 10.55
N ARG A 319 -0.80 3.01 11.74
CA ARG A 319 -0.16 3.49 12.96
C ARG A 319 1.07 2.68 13.37
N ALA A 320 1.13 1.41 12.99
CA ALA A 320 2.22 0.53 13.38
C ALA A 320 3.58 0.95 12.79
N ILE A 321 3.56 1.47 11.56
CA ILE A 321 4.79 1.80 10.80
C ILE A 321 4.89 3.27 10.42
N SER A 322 3.77 4.00 10.33
CA SER A 322 3.74 5.39 9.88
C SER A 322 3.54 6.39 11.03
N GLY A 323 2.87 5.98 12.11
CA GLY A 323 2.66 6.80 13.29
C GLY A 323 3.94 6.96 14.08
N ILE A 324 4.25 8.20 14.48
CA ILE A 324 5.42 8.52 15.32
C ILE A 324 4.96 9.18 16.61
N TYR A 325 5.47 8.66 17.72
CA TYR A 325 5.01 9.02 19.04
C TYR A 325 6.19 9.10 20.01
N PRO A 326 6.15 9.97 21.04
CA PRO A 326 7.10 9.88 22.12
C PRO A 326 7.02 8.49 22.77
N PRO A 327 8.15 7.77 22.94
CA PRO A 327 8.13 6.42 23.51
C PRO A 327 7.87 6.40 25.03
N GLY A 328 8.11 7.49 25.72
CA GLY A 328 8.08 7.50 27.17
C GLY A 328 9.01 6.45 27.77
N SER A 329 8.62 5.92 28.91
CA SER A 329 9.45 5.00 29.68
C SER A 329 9.82 3.68 29.01
N VAL A 330 9.26 3.29 27.87
CA VAL A 330 9.75 2.10 27.12
C VAL A 330 11.15 2.34 26.54
N TYR A 331 11.49 3.60 26.26
CA TYR A 331 12.82 3.99 25.82
C TYR A 331 13.91 3.80 26.90
N LYS A 332 13.55 3.68 28.18
CA LYS A 332 14.50 3.41 29.28
C LYS A 332 15.27 2.09 29.09
N ILE A 333 14.78 1.18 28.27
CA ILE A 333 15.51 -0.01 27.81
C ILE A 333 16.79 0.44 27.09
N VAL A 334 16.66 1.32 26.10
CA VAL A 334 17.77 1.85 25.30
C VAL A 334 18.68 2.72 26.18
N SER A 335 18.12 3.65 26.97
CA SER A 335 18.92 4.53 27.86
C SER A 335 19.78 3.72 28.82
N SER A 336 19.26 2.62 29.39
CA SER A 336 20.01 1.75 30.29
C SER A 336 21.21 1.11 29.61
N LEU A 337 21.00 0.55 28.43
CA LEU A 337 22.04 -0.11 27.64
C LEU A 337 23.11 0.89 27.19
N VAL A 338 22.71 2.08 26.74
CA VAL A 338 23.64 3.18 26.40
C VAL A 338 24.46 3.61 27.61
N GLY A 339 23.83 3.78 28.78
CA GLY A 339 24.51 4.15 30.00
C GLY A 339 25.57 3.15 30.48
N LEU A 340 25.21 1.85 30.41
CA LEU A 340 26.11 0.73 30.74
C LEU A 340 27.26 0.59 29.73
N GLU A 341 26.95 0.69 28.43
CA GLU A 341 27.94 0.50 27.36
C GLU A 341 28.95 1.66 27.30
N SER A 342 28.50 2.88 27.56
CA SER A 342 29.38 4.05 27.65
C SER A 342 30.28 4.04 28.90
N GLY A 343 30.04 3.11 29.86
CA GLY A 343 30.74 3.04 31.15
C GLY A 343 30.42 4.22 32.10
N LYS A 344 29.41 5.00 31.78
CA LYS A 344 28.98 6.12 32.64
C LYS A 344 28.19 5.67 33.85
N ILE A 345 27.56 4.51 33.75
CA ILE A 345 27.02 3.75 34.87
C ILE A 345 27.55 2.31 34.84
N THR A 346 27.58 1.67 35.98
CA THR A 346 27.96 0.26 36.19
C THR A 346 26.85 -0.45 36.94
N PRO A 347 26.86 -1.78 37.05
CA PRO A 347 25.88 -2.51 37.87
C PRO A 347 25.83 -2.06 39.34
N GLU A 348 26.95 -1.53 39.85
CA GLU A 348 27.08 -1.04 41.22
C GLU A 348 26.63 0.40 41.37
N THR A 349 26.42 1.15 40.28
CA THR A 349 25.95 2.53 40.31
C THR A 349 24.60 2.59 41.02
N ARG A 350 24.52 3.47 42.04
CA ARG A 350 23.31 3.75 42.80
C ARG A 350 23.00 5.24 42.71
N PHE A 351 21.75 5.55 42.44
CA PHE A 351 21.23 6.93 42.56
C PHE A 351 20.08 6.92 43.57
N VAL A 352 20.05 7.98 44.37
CA VAL A 352 18.99 8.18 45.38
C VAL A 352 17.83 8.93 44.73
N ASP A 353 16.63 8.36 44.83
CA ASP A 353 15.39 9.04 44.47
C ASP A 353 14.82 9.77 45.69
N GLU A 354 14.95 11.11 45.69
CA GLU A 354 14.37 12.04 46.66
C GLU A 354 13.04 12.62 46.15
N GLY A 355 12.45 12.01 45.07
CA GLY A 355 11.19 12.42 44.47
C GLY A 355 11.30 13.47 43.39
N GLU A 356 12.27 14.39 43.51
CA GLU A 356 12.46 15.49 42.55
C GLU A 356 13.94 15.87 42.41
N ILE A 357 14.31 16.39 41.25
CA ILE A 357 15.61 17.02 41.00
C ILE A 357 15.42 18.40 40.37
N PHE A 358 16.41 19.27 40.60
CA PHE A 358 16.39 20.63 40.07
C PHE A 358 17.55 20.85 39.09
N LEU A 359 17.23 21.49 37.96
CA LEU A 359 18.20 21.97 37.00
C LEU A 359 18.00 23.49 36.82
N GLY A 360 18.76 24.26 37.58
CA GLY A 360 18.50 25.71 37.73
C GLY A 360 17.09 25.95 38.31
N PRO A 361 16.23 26.74 37.65
CA PRO A 361 14.86 26.97 38.12
C PRO A 361 13.87 25.86 37.78
N PHE A 362 14.25 24.90 36.94
CA PHE A 362 13.37 23.84 36.45
C PHE A 362 13.37 22.64 37.39
N LYS A 363 12.18 22.13 37.66
CA LYS A 363 11.94 20.97 38.51
C LYS A 363 11.51 19.78 37.67
N PHE A 364 12.13 18.63 37.92
CA PHE A 364 11.81 17.34 37.33
C PHE A 364 11.41 16.36 38.43
N THR A 365 10.29 15.67 38.27
CA THR A 365 9.70 14.83 39.31
C THR A 365 9.61 13.37 38.87
N ASN A 366 9.63 12.47 39.85
CA ASN A 366 9.30 11.07 39.62
C ASN A 366 7.78 10.88 39.67
N TRP A 367 7.25 10.01 38.77
CA TRP A 367 5.83 9.66 38.72
C TRP A 367 5.31 9.13 40.07
N PHE A 368 6.13 8.34 40.79
CA PHE A 368 5.76 7.77 42.09
C PHE A 368 5.59 8.87 43.15
N TRP A 369 6.44 9.88 43.13
CA TRP A 369 6.33 11.06 43.99
C TRP A 369 5.03 11.85 43.74
N THR A 370 4.68 12.04 42.48
CA THR A 370 3.48 12.82 42.14
C THR A 370 2.19 12.08 42.44
N GLN A 371 2.15 10.77 42.20
CA GLN A 371 0.92 9.96 42.35
C GLN A 371 0.69 9.45 43.78
N TYR A 372 1.75 9.21 44.58
CA TYR A 372 1.63 8.55 45.87
C TYR A 372 1.98 9.47 47.07
N GLY A 373 1.66 10.76 46.95
CA GLY A 373 1.72 11.67 48.08
C GLY A 373 3.13 11.99 48.56
N ARG A 374 4.03 12.26 47.59
CA ARG A 374 5.44 12.62 47.82
C ARG A 374 6.27 11.52 48.50
N LYS A 375 6.06 10.29 48.11
CA LYS A 375 6.88 9.16 48.55
C LYS A 375 8.14 9.02 47.69
N GLU A 376 9.28 8.88 48.38
CA GLU A 376 10.58 8.60 47.78
C GLU A 376 10.78 7.08 47.59
N GLU A 377 11.55 6.69 46.60
CA GLU A 377 11.93 5.28 46.40
C GLU A 377 13.32 4.97 46.95
N GLY A 378 14.06 5.99 47.38
CA GLY A 378 15.38 5.84 48.00
C GLY A 378 16.45 5.42 46.99
N GLU A 379 17.41 4.60 47.45
CA GLU A 379 18.54 4.17 46.64
C GLU A 379 18.17 3.07 45.66
N LEU A 380 18.48 3.27 44.38
CA LEU A 380 18.15 2.39 43.28
C LEU A 380 19.37 2.09 42.40
N ASP A 381 19.51 0.82 41.99
CA ASP A 381 20.35 0.43 40.86
C ASP A 381 19.58 0.44 39.54
N VAL A 382 20.27 0.17 38.43
CA VAL A 382 19.67 0.19 37.09
C VAL A 382 18.52 -0.83 36.93
N SER A 383 18.65 -2.05 37.46
CA SER A 383 17.61 -3.07 37.37
C SER A 383 16.35 -2.68 38.15
N ARG A 384 16.55 -2.16 39.37
CA ARG A 384 15.43 -1.68 40.18
C ARG A 384 14.79 -0.42 39.57
N ALA A 385 15.59 0.48 39.00
CA ALA A 385 15.11 1.67 38.32
C ALA A 385 14.27 1.32 37.08
N ILE A 386 14.65 0.28 36.30
CA ILE A 386 13.85 -0.25 35.18
C ILE A 386 12.53 -0.80 35.73
N ALA A 387 12.59 -1.66 36.77
CA ALA A 387 11.44 -2.32 37.36
C ALA A 387 10.40 -1.32 37.90
N ARG A 388 10.88 -0.25 38.53
CA ARG A 388 10.05 0.83 39.07
C ARG A 388 9.74 1.93 38.06
N SER A 389 10.36 1.88 36.90
CA SER A 389 10.28 2.98 35.92
C SER A 389 10.67 4.34 36.49
N ASN A 390 11.64 4.35 37.38
CA ASN A 390 12.00 5.55 38.17
C ASN A 390 12.61 6.64 37.31
N ASP A 391 12.00 7.84 37.28
CA ASP A 391 12.44 8.94 36.42
C ASP A 391 13.72 9.60 36.95
N ILE A 392 13.88 9.72 38.27
CA ILE A 392 15.05 10.38 38.86
C ILE A 392 16.33 9.62 38.51
N PHE A 393 16.32 8.29 38.55
CA PHE A 393 17.47 7.50 38.14
C PHE A 393 17.85 7.82 36.68
N PHE A 394 16.87 7.88 35.78
CA PHE A 394 17.12 8.10 34.35
C PHE A 394 17.46 9.57 34.02
N TYR A 395 16.97 10.55 34.78
CA TYR A 395 17.48 11.93 34.69
C TYR A 395 18.95 12.00 35.06
N ARG A 396 19.37 11.37 36.17
CA ARG A 396 20.77 11.31 36.58
C ARG A 396 21.64 10.54 35.59
N LEU A 397 21.12 9.46 35.02
CA LEU A 397 21.76 8.73 33.93
C LEU A 397 21.96 9.66 32.72
N GLY A 398 20.92 10.36 32.27
CA GLY A 398 21.01 11.32 31.18
C GLY A 398 22.06 12.39 31.39
N MET A 399 22.15 12.92 32.62
CA MET A 399 23.20 13.88 33.02
C MET A 399 24.61 13.27 32.92
N ALA A 400 24.78 12.02 33.34
CA ALA A 400 26.06 11.32 33.30
C ALA A 400 26.50 10.93 31.89
N VAL A 401 25.56 10.49 31.04
CA VAL A 401 25.78 10.04 29.66
C VAL A 401 25.95 11.21 28.70
N GLY A 402 25.08 12.22 28.80
CA GLY A 402 25.03 13.37 27.89
C GLY A 402 24.23 13.09 26.59
N GLU A 403 23.95 14.19 25.90
CA GLU A 403 23.08 14.15 24.71
C GLU A 403 23.66 13.32 23.56
N LYS A 404 24.96 13.45 23.25
CA LYS A 404 25.60 12.81 22.09
C LYS A 404 25.59 11.30 22.19
N GLU A 405 25.92 10.76 23.36
CA GLU A 405 25.91 9.31 23.57
C GLU A 405 24.49 8.75 23.52
N LEU A 406 23.48 9.46 24.07
CA LEU A 406 22.07 9.06 23.96
C LEU A 406 21.60 9.08 22.50
N GLN A 407 21.97 10.09 21.72
CA GLN A 407 21.62 10.20 20.30
C GLN A 407 22.27 9.08 19.48
N LEU A 408 23.57 8.85 19.65
CA LEU A 408 24.30 7.78 18.96
C LEU A 408 23.76 6.40 19.30
N GLY A 409 23.56 6.12 20.59
CA GLY A 409 22.98 4.87 21.04
C GLY A 409 21.55 4.66 20.56
N SER A 410 20.72 5.72 20.51
CA SER A 410 19.38 5.63 19.92
C SER A 410 19.42 5.16 18.45
N ARG A 411 20.33 5.75 17.66
CA ARG A 411 20.51 5.38 16.24
C ARG A 411 21.04 3.96 16.10
N GLU A 412 21.90 3.51 17.01
CA GLU A 412 22.42 2.15 17.03
C GLU A 412 21.29 1.12 17.26
N TYR A 413 20.30 1.47 18.09
CA TYR A 413 19.08 0.68 18.28
C TYR A 413 18.01 0.88 17.19
N GLY A 414 18.35 1.51 16.06
CA GLY A 414 17.48 1.66 14.88
C GLY A 414 16.47 2.79 14.98
N LEU A 415 16.62 3.70 15.94
CA LEU A 415 15.74 4.88 16.04
C LEU A 415 16.21 6.00 15.13
N GLY A 416 15.29 6.78 14.57
CA GLY A 416 15.59 7.85 13.63
C GLY A 416 15.92 7.36 12.21
N GLU A 417 15.74 6.07 11.94
CA GLU A 417 15.87 5.44 10.61
C GLU A 417 14.74 4.43 10.38
N LYS A 418 14.46 4.11 9.11
CA LYS A 418 13.48 3.09 8.76
C LYS A 418 13.99 1.71 9.16
N THR A 419 13.11 0.85 9.69
CA THR A 419 13.46 -0.53 10.01
C THR A 419 13.71 -1.37 8.76
N GLY A 420 13.23 -0.89 7.61
CA GLY A 420 13.35 -1.55 6.31
C GLY A 420 12.29 -2.63 6.09
N ILE A 421 11.18 -2.60 6.81
CA ILE A 421 10.02 -3.41 6.45
C ILE A 421 9.61 -3.09 5.01
N VAL A 422 9.24 -4.10 4.24
CA VAL A 422 8.94 -3.93 2.82
C VAL A 422 7.66 -3.12 2.54
N LEU A 423 6.83 -2.91 3.56
CA LEU A 423 5.60 -2.15 3.43
C LEU A 423 5.85 -0.66 3.19
N ASN A 424 5.07 -0.07 2.29
CA ASN A 424 5.15 1.35 2.00
C ASN A 424 4.58 2.22 3.13
N GLY A 425 5.06 3.45 3.21
CA GLY A 425 4.59 4.42 4.21
C GLY A 425 5.31 4.36 5.55
N GLU A 426 6.37 3.55 5.69
CA GLU A 426 7.18 3.51 6.90
C GLU A 426 7.81 4.87 7.22
N ASN A 427 7.70 5.30 8.47
CA ASN A 427 8.33 6.50 9.00
C ASN A 427 9.62 6.15 9.76
N ALA A 428 10.63 7.01 9.63
CA ALA A 428 11.93 6.83 10.31
C ALA A 428 11.88 7.21 11.80
N GLY A 429 10.81 7.84 12.27
CA GLY A 429 10.84 8.49 13.58
C GLY A 429 11.79 9.69 13.62
N LEU A 430 12.14 10.12 14.80
CA LEU A 430 13.02 11.25 15.03
C LEU A 430 13.90 11.01 16.26
N VAL A 431 15.21 11.00 16.06
CA VAL A 431 16.20 11.18 17.14
C VAL A 431 16.68 12.62 17.05
N PRO A 432 16.22 13.50 17.94
CA PRO A 432 16.56 14.92 17.90
C PRO A 432 18.01 15.13 18.28
N ASP A 433 18.65 16.10 17.63
CA ASP A 433 19.99 16.59 17.98
C ASP A 433 20.02 18.12 17.98
N GLU A 434 21.16 18.68 18.37
CA GLU A 434 21.34 20.14 18.49
C GLU A 434 21.10 20.84 17.13
N GLU A 435 21.61 20.26 16.03
CA GLU A 435 21.43 20.80 14.68
C GLU A 435 19.96 20.80 14.24
N TRP A 436 19.27 19.68 14.45
CA TRP A 436 17.85 19.58 14.17
C TRP A 436 17.04 20.60 14.99
N LYS A 437 17.33 20.69 16.28
CA LYS A 437 16.59 21.60 17.18
C LYS A 437 16.79 23.07 16.80
N LEU A 438 18.01 23.46 16.48
CA LEU A 438 18.30 24.80 15.98
C LEU A 438 17.61 25.09 14.65
N ARG A 439 17.66 24.14 13.71
CA ARG A 439 17.06 24.30 12.38
C ARG A 439 15.54 24.32 12.40
N VAL A 440 14.89 23.44 13.19
CA VAL A 440 13.43 23.24 13.14
C VAL A 440 12.70 24.10 14.16
N LYS A 441 13.25 24.23 15.37
CA LYS A 441 12.63 24.99 16.47
C LYS A 441 13.25 26.36 16.70
N ASN A 442 14.38 26.66 16.07
CA ASN A 442 15.18 27.88 16.30
C ASN A 442 15.61 28.05 17.74
N GLU A 443 15.92 26.94 18.42
CA GLU A 443 16.34 26.88 19.81
C GLU A 443 17.62 26.06 19.96
N PRO A 444 18.54 26.43 20.89
CA PRO A 444 19.67 25.58 21.18
C PRO A 444 19.23 24.34 21.99
N TRP A 445 20.13 23.37 22.07
CA TRP A 445 19.95 22.23 22.97
C TRP A 445 20.19 22.63 24.40
N TYR A 446 19.23 22.43 25.27
CA TYR A 446 19.33 22.67 26.68
C TYR A 446 19.56 21.36 27.46
N PRO A 447 20.27 21.39 28.60
CA PRO A 447 20.46 20.20 29.43
C PRO A 447 19.14 19.51 29.84
N GLY A 448 18.06 20.28 30.01
CA GLY A 448 16.72 19.70 30.25
C GLY A 448 16.20 18.80 29.12
N ASN A 449 16.61 19.08 27.87
CA ASN A 449 16.24 18.19 26.73
C ASN A 449 16.90 16.81 26.86
N THR A 450 18.16 16.78 27.37
CA THR A 450 18.86 15.51 27.64
C THR A 450 18.17 14.71 28.73
N LEU A 451 17.71 15.35 29.80
CA LEU A 451 16.96 14.71 30.88
C LEU A 451 15.66 14.10 30.32
N GLN A 452 14.88 14.88 29.61
CA GLN A 452 13.63 14.45 29.01
C GLN A 452 13.86 13.33 27.99
N MET A 453 14.88 13.43 27.14
CA MET A 453 15.22 12.39 26.16
C MET A 453 15.58 11.08 26.87
N ALA A 454 16.31 11.12 28.00
CA ALA A 454 16.70 9.91 28.73
C ALA A 454 15.51 9.07 29.23
N ILE A 455 14.35 9.70 29.41
CA ILE A 455 13.09 9.02 29.76
C ILE A 455 12.13 8.83 28.58
N GLY A 456 12.57 9.12 27.35
CA GLY A 456 11.78 8.95 26.13
C GLY A 456 10.73 10.02 25.87
N GLN A 457 10.99 11.22 26.36
CA GLN A 457 10.13 12.40 26.21
C GLN A 457 10.80 13.46 25.33
N SER A 458 10.28 14.68 25.31
CA SER A 458 10.72 15.78 24.46
C SER A 458 10.45 15.50 22.98
N ASP A 459 11.43 15.72 22.13
CA ASP A 459 11.33 15.64 20.67
C ASP A 459 11.67 14.24 20.11
N LEU A 460 11.95 13.25 20.96
CA LEU A 460 12.20 11.87 20.53
C LEU A 460 10.89 11.23 20.10
N LEU A 461 10.83 10.79 18.82
CA LEU A 461 9.64 10.16 18.24
C LEU A 461 10.00 8.82 17.60
N VAL A 462 9.20 7.81 17.89
CA VAL A 462 9.39 6.43 17.40
C VAL A 462 8.10 5.83 16.86
N THR A 463 8.22 4.85 15.97
CA THR A 463 7.08 4.03 15.55
C THR A 463 6.87 2.84 16.49
N PRO A 464 5.65 2.28 16.59
CA PRO A 464 5.41 1.04 17.34
C PRO A 464 6.29 -0.13 16.85
N LEU A 465 6.56 -0.21 15.56
CA LEU A 465 7.47 -1.21 15.00
C LEU A 465 8.90 -1.02 15.48
N GLN A 466 9.41 0.21 15.58
CA GLN A 466 10.75 0.46 16.14
C GLN A 466 10.83 0.04 17.61
N VAL A 467 9.77 0.28 18.40
CA VAL A 467 9.72 -0.18 19.80
C VAL A 467 9.73 -1.71 19.88
N ALA A 468 8.95 -2.39 19.05
CA ALA A 468 8.97 -3.85 18.97
C ALA A 468 10.37 -4.36 18.60
N ASN A 469 11.03 -3.72 17.63
CA ASN A 469 12.32 -4.14 17.11
C ASN A 469 13.46 -3.98 18.15
N PHE A 470 13.59 -2.82 18.82
CA PHE A 470 14.61 -2.68 19.86
C PHE A 470 14.31 -3.53 21.10
N THR A 471 13.03 -3.77 21.42
CA THR A 471 12.65 -4.68 22.51
C THR A 471 13.05 -6.11 22.15
N SER A 472 12.81 -6.54 20.91
CA SER A 472 13.25 -7.85 20.38
C SER A 472 14.76 -8.02 20.47
N ALA A 473 15.53 -7.04 20.02
CA ALA A 473 16.99 -7.06 20.13
C ALA A 473 17.46 -7.17 21.59
N SER A 474 16.83 -6.45 22.49
CA SER A 474 17.15 -6.48 23.92
C SER A 474 16.73 -7.80 24.61
N ALA A 475 15.74 -8.50 24.07
CA ALA A 475 15.24 -9.77 24.60
C ALA A 475 16.18 -10.93 24.32
N ILE A 476 17.05 -10.84 23.33
CA ILE A 476 18.00 -11.89 22.93
C ILE A 476 19.45 -11.37 23.01
N ASP A 477 20.19 -11.48 21.92
CA ASP A 477 21.65 -11.25 21.87
C ASP A 477 22.04 -9.86 21.34
N GLY A 478 21.13 -8.89 21.35
CA GLY A 478 21.37 -7.57 20.81
C GLY A 478 21.35 -7.53 19.29
N ILE A 479 20.64 -8.45 18.63
CA ILE A 479 20.51 -8.50 17.18
C ILE A 479 19.25 -7.73 16.78
N LEU A 480 19.45 -6.65 16.04
CA LEU A 480 18.38 -5.86 15.45
C LEU A 480 18.08 -6.41 14.05
N HIS A 481 16.97 -7.09 13.90
CA HIS A 481 16.55 -7.68 12.64
C HIS A 481 15.79 -6.68 11.76
N ARG A 482 15.93 -6.81 10.44
CA ARG A 482 14.96 -6.22 9.52
C ARG A 482 13.63 -6.95 9.68
N PRO A 483 12.51 -6.26 9.95
CA PRO A 483 11.21 -6.90 10.08
C PRO A 483 10.78 -7.57 8.77
N LYS A 484 10.42 -8.84 8.83
CA LYS A 484 9.97 -9.65 7.69
C LYS A 484 8.47 -9.87 7.76
N ILE A 485 7.76 -9.71 6.63
CA ILE A 485 6.31 -9.90 6.55
C ILE A 485 5.90 -11.01 5.57
N ALA A 486 6.81 -11.45 4.71
CA ALA A 486 6.60 -12.53 3.75
C ALA A 486 7.75 -13.53 3.80
N ARG A 487 7.47 -14.80 3.51
CA ARG A 487 8.41 -15.93 3.57
C ARG A 487 8.69 -16.52 2.21
N PHE A 488 7.63 -16.92 1.49
CA PHE A 488 7.75 -17.67 0.24
C PHE A 488 6.76 -17.14 -0.81
N VAL A 489 7.12 -17.31 -2.07
CA VAL A 489 6.21 -17.21 -3.21
C VAL A 489 6.18 -18.53 -3.96
N SER A 490 4.99 -19.02 -4.25
CA SER A 490 4.75 -20.27 -4.98
C SER A 490 4.08 -19.97 -6.31
N PHE A 491 4.60 -20.50 -7.41
CA PHE A 491 4.10 -20.32 -8.75
C PHE A 491 3.32 -21.55 -9.26
N SER A 492 2.46 -21.35 -10.23
CA SER A 492 1.62 -22.41 -10.83
C SER A 492 2.42 -23.53 -11.52
N ASP A 493 3.69 -23.29 -11.84
CA ASP A 493 4.62 -24.28 -12.42
C ASP A 493 5.31 -25.16 -11.35
N GLY A 494 4.97 -24.97 -10.07
CA GLY A 494 5.51 -25.73 -8.95
C GLY A 494 6.80 -25.15 -8.34
N ARG A 495 7.33 -24.04 -8.87
CA ARG A 495 8.46 -23.35 -8.26
C ARG A 495 8.02 -22.70 -6.96
N VAL A 496 8.90 -22.80 -5.95
CA VAL A 496 8.77 -22.09 -4.68
C VAL A 496 10.08 -21.30 -4.48
N GLU A 497 9.95 -20.01 -4.26
CA GLU A 497 11.08 -19.12 -4.04
C GLU A 497 10.97 -18.51 -2.66
N GLU A 498 12.06 -18.54 -1.89
CA GLU A 498 12.13 -17.80 -0.63
C GLU A 498 12.25 -16.31 -0.93
N ILE A 499 11.48 -15.50 -0.21
CA ILE A 499 11.57 -14.06 -0.28
C ILE A 499 12.75 -13.63 0.60
N ASP A 500 13.95 -13.67 0.00
CA ASP A 500 15.15 -13.13 0.62
C ASP A 500 15.08 -11.60 0.60
N LEU A 501 14.41 -11.05 1.58
CA LEU A 501 14.57 -9.65 1.95
C LEU A 501 15.91 -9.57 2.68
N ALA A 502 17.01 -9.43 1.94
CA ALA A 502 18.38 -9.37 2.47
C ALA A 502 18.38 -8.84 3.91
N SER A 503 18.46 -9.76 4.86
CA SER A 503 18.35 -9.43 6.28
C SER A 503 19.65 -8.76 6.68
N GLU A 504 19.72 -7.44 6.48
CA GLU A 504 20.75 -6.66 7.11
C GLU A 504 20.58 -6.83 8.62
N ILE A 505 21.34 -7.75 9.17
CA ILE A 505 21.38 -7.99 10.62
C ILE A 505 22.38 -7.00 11.17
N ARG A 506 21.89 -6.05 11.97
CA ARG A 506 22.75 -5.18 12.77
C ARG A 506 22.85 -5.78 14.17
N LYS A 507 24.05 -6.07 14.59
CA LYS A 507 24.30 -6.37 16.00
C LYS A 507 24.63 -5.06 16.71
N VAL A 508 23.77 -4.69 17.68
CA VAL A 508 24.02 -3.52 18.52
C VAL A 508 25.26 -3.75 19.39
N ASN A 509 26.01 -2.71 19.66
CA ASN A 509 27.18 -2.77 20.53
C ASN A 509 26.71 -2.86 22.00
N ALA A 510 26.23 -4.02 22.41
CA ALA A 510 25.81 -4.27 23.78
C ALA A 510 26.43 -5.57 24.29
N ARG A 511 27.17 -5.49 25.40
CA ARG A 511 27.76 -6.66 26.01
C ARG A 511 26.66 -7.58 26.59
N PRO A 512 26.82 -8.90 26.48
CA PRO A 512 25.82 -9.86 26.97
C PRO A 512 25.43 -9.67 28.43
N GLU A 513 26.39 -9.28 29.28
CA GLU A 513 26.15 -9.02 30.70
C GLU A 513 25.23 -7.81 30.92
N TRP A 514 25.28 -6.77 30.03
CA TRP A 514 24.41 -5.61 30.12
C TRP A 514 23.00 -5.93 29.64
N LEU A 515 22.88 -6.71 28.57
CA LEU A 515 21.59 -7.24 28.13
C LEU A 515 20.92 -8.08 29.22
N ALA A 516 21.68 -8.97 29.87
CA ALA A 516 21.18 -9.79 30.97
C ALA A 516 20.70 -8.93 32.15
N LEU A 517 21.47 -7.90 32.52
CA LEU A 517 21.11 -6.98 33.62
C LEU A 517 19.84 -6.19 33.32
N VAL A 518 19.70 -5.65 32.09
CA VAL A 518 18.50 -4.93 31.67
C VAL A 518 17.29 -5.88 31.59
N ARG A 519 17.48 -7.10 31.05
CA ARG A 519 16.43 -8.13 31.02
C ARG A 519 15.94 -8.47 32.43
N GLU A 520 16.85 -8.60 33.41
CA GLU A 520 16.46 -8.84 34.80
C GLU A 520 15.59 -7.69 35.37
N GLY A 521 15.95 -6.44 35.06
CA GLY A 521 15.11 -5.28 35.41
C GLY A 521 13.71 -5.34 34.76
N LEU A 522 13.63 -5.77 33.47
CA LEU A 522 12.37 -5.95 32.75
C LEU A 522 11.53 -7.12 33.34
N LYS A 523 12.17 -8.19 33.79
CA LYS A 523 11.51 -9.28 34.52
C LYS A 523 10.90 -8.78 35.83
N GLN A 524 11.68 -8.04 36.63
CA GLN A 524 11.22 -7.46 37.88
C GLN A 524 10.06 -6.47 37.67
N ALA A 525 10.00 -5.77 36.53
CA ALA A 525 8.88 -4.90 36.20
C ALA A 525 7.55 -5.64 36.10
N CYS A 526 7.57 -6.91 35.68
CA CYS A 526 6.40 -7.80 35.57
C CYS A 526 6.11 -8.62 36.85
N LEU A 527 6.90 -8.45 37.90
CA LEU A 527 6.70 -9.12 39.22
C LEU A 527 6.13 -8.12 40.23
N THR A 528 5.60 -8.68 41.35
CA THR A 528 5.07 -7.86 42.45
C THR A 528 6.07 -6.82 42.91
N GLY A 529 5.63 -5.56 42.93
CA GLY A 529 6.47 -4.41 43.22
C GLY A 529 7.07 -3.72 42.00
N GLY A 530 6.83 -4.23 40.79
CA GLY A 530 7.09 -3.58 39.51
C GLY A 530 5.92 -2.72 39.03
N THR A 531 6.01 -2.21 37.80
CA THR A 531 4.95 -1.37 37.18
C THR A 531 4.00 -2.16 36.27
N GLY A 532 4.36 -3.37 35.85
CA GLY A 532 3.57 -4.24 34.97
C GLY A 532 2.53 -5.08 35.71
N TYR A 533 1.74 -4.48 36.61
CA TYR A 533 0.82 -5.20 37.51
C TYR A 533 -0.14 -6.18 36.82
N PRO A 534 -0.62 -6.01 35.57
CA PRO A 534 -1.44 -7.04 34.92
C PRO A 534 -0.72 -8.38 34.75
N PHE A 535 0.62 -8.39 34.76
CA PHE A 535 1.44 -9.62 34.59
C PHE A 535 1.90 -10.26 35.90
N PHE A 536 1.60 -9.72 37.09
CA PHE A 536 2.11 -10.27 38.36
C PHE A 536 1.77 -11.76 38.59
N ASN A 537 0.65 -12.20 38.08
CA ASN A 537 0.20 -13.58 38.17
C ASN A 537 0.25 -14.30 36.81
N PHE A 538 1.03 -13.81 35.86
CA PHE A 538 1.17 -14.47 34.58
C PHE A 538 1.97 -15.78 34.75
N LYS A 539 1.48 -16.88 34.18
CA LYS A 539 2.04 -18.22 34.43
C LYS A 539 3.44 -18.41 33.87
N ILE A 540 3.76 -17.70 32.81
CA ILE A 540 5.04 -17.81 32.10
C ILE A 540 5.88 -16.61 32.50
N PRO A 541 7.14 -16.78 32.93
CA PRO A 541 8.03 -15.65 33.17
C PRO A 541 8.21 -14.80 31.92
N VAL A 542 8.10 -13.48 32.07
CA VAL A 542 8.22 -12.51 30.98
C VAL A 542 9.10 -11.34 31.40
N GLY A 543 9.62 -10.58 30.42
CA GLY A 543 10.22 -9.28 30.67
C GLY A 543 9.36 -8.19 30.04
N CYS A 544 9.00 -7.15 30.77
CA CYS A 544 8.14 -6.08 30.26
C CYS A 544 8.55 -4.69 30.68
N LYS A 545 7.99 -3.70 29.98
CA LYS A 545 8.11 -2.29 30.32
C LYS A 545 6.83 -1.55 30.01
N THR A 546 6.33 -0.82 30.99
CA THR A 546 5.25 0.16 30.81
C THR A 546 5.82 1.49 30.33
N GLY A 547 5.04 2.23 29.57
CA GLY A 547 5.31 3.60 29.16
C GLY A 547 4.05 4.45 29.26
N THR A 548 4.24 5.68 29.65
CA THR A 548 3.24 6.73 29.64
C THR A 548 3.94 7.95 29.06
N ALA A 549 3.51 8.38 27.89
CA ALA A 549 4.18 9.44 27.15
C ALA A 549 3.24 10.64 26.99
N GLU A 550 3.70 11.80 27.42
CA GLU A 550 2.97 13.07 27.28
C GLU A 550 2.79 13.43 25.81
N PHE A 551 1.61 13.93 25.46
CA PHE A 551 1.27 14.34 24.11
C PHE A 551 1.04 15.85 24.06
N ALA A 552 1.98 16.55 23.43
CA ALA A 552 1.96 18.01 23.26
C ALA A 552 1.73 18.77 24.59
N GLU A 553 0.93 19.84 24.56
CA GLU A 553 0.59 20.67 25.72
C GLU A 553 -0.69 20.21 26.45
N THR A 554 -1.12 18.96 26.21
CA THR A 554 -2.33 18.39 26.80
C THR A 554 -1.99 17.55 28.05
N GLU A 555 -2.96 17.36 28.94
CA GLU A 555 -2.84 16.42 30.07
C GLU A 555 -3.02 14.95 29.63
N GLU A 556 -3.31 14.71 28.35
CA GLU A 556 -3.50 13.37 27.81
C GLU A 556 -2.15 12.71 27.54
N THR A 557 -2.09 11.41 27.78
CA THR A 557 -0.85 10.63 27.57
C THR A 557 -1.11 9.42 26.69
N HIS A 558 -0.10 9.02 25.91
CA HIS A 558 -0.11 7.75 25.18
C HIS A 558 0.25 6.61 26.13
N ALA A 559 -0.57 5.55 26.09
CA ALA A 559 -0.34 4.32 26.83
C ALA A 559 0.54 3.36 26.04
N TRP A 560 1.75 3.08 26.53
CA TRP A 560 2.67 2.13 25.92
C TRP A 560 2.87 0.90 26.82
N PHE A 561 3.01 -0.24 26.17
CA PHE A 561 3.47 -1.47 26.82
C PHE A 561 4.28 -2.32 25.86
N THR A 562 5.43 -2.82 26.29
CA THR A 562 6.21 -3.78 25.52
C THR A 562 6.61 -4.95 26.41
N VAL A 563 6.58 -6.17 25.84
CA VAL A 563 6.84 -7.42 26.57
C VAL A 563 7.47 -8.44 25.64
N PHE A 564 8.36 -9.25 26.17
CA PHE A 564 8.84 -10.45 25.51
C PHE A 564 8.59 -11.70 26.37
N ALA A 565 8.30 -12.80 25.72
CA ALA A 565 7.94 -14.07 26.35
C ALA A 565 8.37 -15.29 25.52
N PRO A 566 8.68 -16.46 26.17
CA PRO A 566 9.05 -16.61 27.58
C PRO A 566 10.36 -15.87 27.93
N PHE A 567 10.61 -15.59 29.20
CA PHE A 567 11.80 -14.83 29.60
C PHE A 567 13.13 -15.52 29.22
N ASP A 568 13.26 -16.82 29.48
CA ASP A 568 14.51 -17.56 29.26
C ASP A 568 14.77 -17.87 27.77
N ALA A 569 13.71 -18.09 26.98
CA ALA A 569 13.80 -18.42 25.56
C ALA A 569 12.73 -17.64 24.78
N PRO A 570 12.92 -16.34 24.56
CA PRO A 570 11.93 -15.50 23.89
C PRO A 570 11.54 -16.04 22.52
N SER A 571 10.24 -16.19 22.29
CA SER A 571 9.64 -16.60 21.01
C SER A 571 8.68 -15.56 20.45
N ILE A 572 8.30 -14.58 21.27
CA ILE A 572 7.44 -13.48 20.87
C ILE A 572 7.79 -12.21 21.66
N THR A 573 7.87 -11.11 20.96
CA THR A 573 7.84 -9.76 21.51
C THR A 573 6.54 -9.12 21.10
N LEU A 574 5.85 -8.44 22.02
CA LEU A 574 4.59 -7.75 21.76
C LEU A 574 4.65 -6.33 22.30
N THR A 575 4.50 -5.36 21.40
CA THR A 575 4.42 -3.94 21.72
C THR A 575 3.02 -3.43 21.43
N VAL A 576 2.44 -2.69 22.36
CA VAL A 576 1.11 -2.09 22.28
C VAL A 576 1.21 -0.60 22.55
N LEU A 577 0.56 0.18 21.70
CA LEU A 577 0.33 1.62 21.86
C LEU A 577 -1.18 1.88 21.83
N VAL A 578 -1.69 2.64 22.79
CA VAL A 578 -3.03 3.22 22.72
C VAL A 578 -2.89 4.75 22.77
N GLU A 579 -3.29 5.40 21.70
CA GLU A 579 -3.23 6.87 21.61
C GLU A 579 -4.16 7.50 22.65
N ARG A 580 -3.62 8.46 23.45
CA ARG A 580 -4.38 9.12 24.52
C ARG A 580 -5.01 8.16 25.54
N GLY A 581 -4.45 6.95 25.64
CA GLY A 581 -4.98 5.88 26.48
C GLY A 581 -4.66 6.01 27.97
N GLY A 582 -3.93 7.05 28.37
CA GLY A 582 -3.53 7.23 29.76
C GLY A 582 -2.33 6.37 30.14
N GLU A 583 -2.45 5.58 31.20
CA GLU A 583 -1.36 4.75 31.72
C GLU A 583 -1.19 3.45 30.96
N GLY A 584 0.06 3.14 30.56
CA GLY A 584 0.40 1.92 29.84
C GLY A 584 0.03 0.63 30.59
N SER A 585 0.15 0.63 31.91
CA SER A 585 -0.23 -0.49 32.76
C SER A 585 -1.74 -0.73 32.81
N ALA A 586 -2.55 0.32 32.66
CA ALA A 586 -4.01 0.24 32.77
C ALA A 586 -4.70 -0.15 31.45
N VAL A 587 -4.15 0.28 30.31
CA VAL A 587 -4.81 0.12 28.99
C VAL A 587 -4.01 -0.75 28.04
N ALA A 588 -2.71 -0.47 27.82
CA ALA A 588 -1.90 -1.24 26.87
C ALA A 588 -1.49 -2.63 27.38
N ALA A 589 -1.13 -2.76 28.68
CA ALA A 589 -0.73 -4.03 29.27
C ALA A 589 -1.83 -5.11 29.27
N PRO A 590 -3.11 -4.82 29.52
CA PRO A 590 -4.19 -5.80 29.38
C PRO A 590 -4.30 -6.41 27.99
N VAL A 591 -4.14 -5.59 26.92
CA VAL A 591 -4.10 -6.11 25.53
C VAL A 591 -3.02 -7.16 25.37
N ALA A 592 -1.79 -6.82 25.78
CA ALA A 592 -0.65 -7.72 25.67
C ALA A 592 -0.86 -8.99 26.52
N ARG A 593 -1.34 -8.83 27.76
CA ARG A 593 -1.57 -9.95 28.67
C ARG A 593 -2.59 -10.96 28.12
N ASN A 594 -3.77 -10.47 27.71
CA ASN A 594 -4.84 -11.33 27.23
C ASN A 594 -4.43 -12.04 25.92
N THR A 595 -3.72 -11.35 25.04
CA THR A 595 -3.19 -11.92 23.81
C THR A 595 -2.17 -13.02 24.09
N LEU A 596 -1.20 -12.77 24.96
CA LEU A 596 -0.17 -13.77 25.32
C LEU A 596 -0.74 -14.95 26.11
N GLU A 597 -1.72 -14.73 26.99
CA GLU A 597 -2.40 -15.82 27.71
C GLU A 597 -3.12 -16.77 26.75
N TRP A 598 -3.80 -16.21 25.75
CA TRP A 598 -4.40 -16.97 24.67
C TRP A 598 -3.34 -17.67 23.81
N TYR A 599 -2.30 -16.96 23.37
CA TYR A 599 -1.25 -17.48 22.50
C TYR A 599 -0.58 -18.72 23.10
N PHE A 600 -0.12 -18.64 24.35
CA PHE A 600 0.53 -19.76 25.02
C PHE A 600 -0.43 -20.89 25.49
N SER A 601 -1.72 -20.64 25.57
CA SER A 601 -2.72 -21.67 25.80
C SER A 601 -3.08 -22.44 24.53
N SER A 602 -2.92 -21.83 23.37
CA SER A 602 -3.23 -22.40 22.04
C SER A 602 -2.07 -23.20 21.44
N ILE A 603 -0.83 -22.92 21.84
CA ILE A 603 0.35 -23.72 21.49
C ILE A 603 0.38 -24.94 22.42
N ARG A 604 -0.28 -26.04 22.03
CA ARG A 604 -0.21 -27.34 22.67
C ARG A 604 0.56 -28.35 21.84
#